data_18e56f4d773e63b9e0bf7790a813c144
#
_entry.id   18e56f4d773e63b9e0bf7790a813c144
#
_cell.length_a   1.000
_cell.length_b   1.000
_cell.length_c   1.000
_cell.angle_alpha   90.00
_cell.angle_beta   90.00
_cell.angle_gamma   90.00
#
_symmetry.space_group_name_H-M   'P 1'
#
loop_
_entity.id
_entity.type
_entity.pdbx_description
1 polymer ?
#
loop_
_entity_poly.entity_id
_entity_poly.type
_entity_poly.pdbx_seq_one_letter_code
_entity_poly.pdbx_strand_id
1 'polypeptide(L)'
;MTACGDDDDYYYPSVKLEFVTVKAGADGLIQSLLPDKGELLTVARDRTGSTISPNSARRVISNYEVNPEDATAVIYSLQSVVAPEPKGADDPAFESGLKYDPVDVTSIWLGRDYLNMILNVKININSGKQHVFGMIEESVEVEGDETVVTLSLFHDANGDEENYN
;
A
#
# COMPACT_ATOMS: atom_id res chain seq x y z
N MET A 1 -33.26 -39.66 26.87
CA MET A 1 -33.21 -38.24 26.44
C MET A 1 -31.76 -37.94 26.12
N THR A 2 -31.42 -38.05 24.86
CA THR A 2 -30.12 -37.70 24.32
C THR A 2 -30.22 -36.29 23.74
N ALA A 3 -29.60 -35.32 24.39
CA ALA A 3 -29.44 -33.99 23.83
C ALA A 3 -28.29 -34.05 22.80
N CYS A 4 -28.64 -33.99 21.53
CA CYS A 4 -27.69 -33.63 20.49
C CYS A 4 -27.34 -32.15 20.68
N GLY A 5 -26.13 -31.88 21.13
CA GLY A 5 -25.50 -30.58 20.95
C GLY A 5 -24.92 -30.58 19.56
N ASP A 6 -25.55 -29.89 18.61
CA ASP A 6 -24.91 -29.40 17.41
C ASP A 6 -24.06 -28.24 17.89
N ASP A 7 -22.77 -28.50 18.17
CA ASP A 7 -21.75 -27.49 18.19
C ASP A 7 -21.53 -27.09 16.72
N ASP A 8 -22.38 -26.20 16.21
CA ASP A 8 -22.07 -25.38 15.07
C ASP A 8 -20.87 -24.50 15.49
N ASP A 9 -19.66 -24.99 15.24
CA ASP A 9 -18.44 -24.18 15.29
C ASP A 9 -18.63 -23.01 14.32
N TYR A 10 -19.17 -21.93 14.85
CA TYR A 10 -19.29 -20.67 14.14
C TYR A 10 -17.85 -20.15 13.88
N TYR A 11 -17.30 -20.51 12.73
CA TYR A 11 -16.05 -19.97 12.24
C TYR A 11 -16.25 -18.48 11.91
N TYR A 12 -15.74 -17.61 12.78
CA TYR A 12 -15.62 -16.21 12.46
C TYR A 12 -14.34 -15.99 11.63
N PRO A 13 -14.45 -15.68 10.35
CA PRO A 13 -13.28 -15.45 9.53
C PRO A 13 -12.45 -14.31 10.10
N SER A 14 -11.17 -14.56 10.33
CA SER A 14 -10.22 -13.53 10.74
C SER A 14 -9.89 -12.63 9.57
N VAL A 15 -10.69 -11.59 9.40
CA VAL A 15 -10.47 -10.60 8.33
C VAL A 15 -9.37 -9.64 8.75
N LYS A 16 -8.38 -9.48 7.89
CA LYS A 16 -7.25 -8.56 8.07
C LYS A 16 -7.42 -7.32 7.21
N LEU A 17 -6.96 -6.18 7.69
CA LEU A 17 -6.83 -4.94 6.93
C LEU A 17 -5.36 -4.52 6.99
N GLU A 18 -4.65 -4.70 5.89
CA GLU A 18 -3.19 -4.49 5.86
C GLU A 18 -2.74 -3.93 4.51
N PHE A 19 -1.54 -3.34 4.52
CA PHE A 19 -0.80 -3.08 3.29
C PHE A 19 -0.25 -4.39 2.74
N VAL A 20 -0.54 -4.66 1.48
CA VAL A 20 -0.14 -5.89 0.81
C VAL A 20 0.32 -5.59 -0.62
N THR A 21 1.09 -6.50 -1.20
CA THR A 21 1.40 -6.47 -2.63
C THR A 21 0.55 -7.52 -3.34
N VAL A 22 -0.31 -7.09 -4.26
CA VAL A 22 -1.07 -8.00 -5.11
C VAL A 22 -0.37 -8.17 -6.45
N LYS A 23 -0.49 -9.36 -7.04
CA LYS A 23 0.04 -9.66 -8.38
C LYS A 23 -1.07 -10.18 -9.27
N ALA A 24 -1.09 -9.70 -10.50
CA ALA A 24 -2.02 -10.16 -11.52
C ALA A 24 -1.41 -11.14 -12.49
N GLY A 25 -2.28 -11.97 -13.06
CA GLY A 25 -1.97 -12.83 -14.20
C GLY A 25 -2.00 -12.09 -15.54
N ALA A 26 -1.91 -12.85 -16.62
CA ALA A 26 -1.93 -12.32 -18.00
C ALA A 26 -3.27 -11.65 -18.38
N ASP A 27 -4.33 -11.95 -17.66
CA ASP A 27 -5.67 -11.39 -17.81
C ASP A 27 -5.93 -10.14 -16.95
N GLY A 28 -4.94 -9.75 -16.13
CA GLY A 28 -5.08 -8.64 -15.19
C GLY A 28 -5.83 -8.96 -13.90
N LEU A 29 -6.34 -10.19 -13.75
CA LEU A 29 -7.01 -10.62 -12.51
C LEU A 29 -5.99 -10.90 -11.41
N ILE A 30 -6.34 -10.55 -10.18
CA ILE A 30 -5.48 -10.76 -9.02
C ILE A 30 -5.37 -12.25 -8.72
N GLN A 31 -4.15 -12.78 -8.77
CA GLN A 31 -3.87 -14.20 -8.54
C GLN A 31 -3.17 -14.47 -7.22
N SER A 32 -2.42 -13.51 -6.69
CA SER A 32 -1.74 -13.68 -5.41
C SER A 32 -1.66 -12.39 -4.62
N LEU A 33 -1.49 -12.55 -3.31
CA LEU A 33 -1.41 -11.49 -2.32
C LEU A 33 -0.23 -11.77 -1.39
N LEU A 34 0.67 -10.81 -1.23
CA LEU A 34 1.84 -10.89 -0.37
C LEU A 34 1.74 -9.85 0.75
N PRO A 35 1.48 -10.25 2.00
CA PRO A 35 1.54 -9.36 3.15
C PRO A 35 2.97 -8.92 3.47
N ASP A 36 3.13 -7.81 4.22
CA ASP A 36 4.43 -7.40 4.73
C ASP A 36 5.03 -8.44 5.70
N LYS A 37 4.16 -9.10 6.46
CA LYS A 37 4.52 -10.20 7.35
C LYS A 37 3.77 -11.47 6.93
N GLY A 38 4.50 -12.54 6.71
CA GLY A 38 3.94 -13.82 6.31
C GLY A 38 4.35 -14.25 4.90
N GLU A 39 3.66 -15.23 4.38
CA GLU A 39 3.98 -15.86 3.10
C GLU A 39 3.05 -15.40 1.98
N LEU A 40 3.41 -15.73 0.76
CA LEU A 40 2.60 -15.49 -0.43
C LEU A 40 1.33 -16.34 -0.35
N LEU A 41 0.18 -15.68 -0.50
CA LEU A 41 -1.12 -16.32 -0.53
C LEU A 41 -1.65 -16.40 -1.97
N THR A 42 -2.21 -17.53 -2.34
CA THR A 42 -2.96 -17.66 -3.59
C THR A 42 -4.37 -17.08 -3.40
N VAL A 43 -4.84 -16.28 -4.33
CA VAL A 43 -6.19 -15.72 -4.26
C VAL A 43 -7.19 -16.76 -4.73
N ALA A 44 -7.93 -17.38 -3.77
CA ALA A 44 -9.00 -18.31 -4.06
C ALA A 44 -10.24 -17.59 -4.60
N ARG A 45 -10.49 -16.36 -4.12
CA ARG A 45 -11.60 -15.55 -4.58
C ARG A 45 -11.31 -14.05 -4.38
N ASP A 46 -11.48 -13.28 -5.46
CA ASP A 46 -11.56 -11.82 -5.40
C ASP A 46 -13.02 -11.38 -5.53
N ARG A 47 -13.53 -10.72 -4.48
CA ARG A 47 -14.91 -10.20 -4.45
C ARG A 47 -15.00 -8.76 -4.97
N THR A 48 -13.86 -8.13 -5.26
CA THR A 48 -13.83 -6.74 -5.73
C THR A 48 -14.06 -6.63 -7.22
N GLY A 49 -13.71 -7.66 -7.98
CA GLY A 49 -13.69 -7.63 -9.44
C GLY A 49 -12.66 -6.64 -10.00
N SER A 50 -11.69 -6.22 -9.19
CA SER A 50 -10.66 -5.27 -9.60
C SER A 50 -9.65 -5.93 -10.53
N THR A 51 -9.12 -5.14 -11.46
CA THR A 51 -8.02 -5.56 -12.34
C THR A 51 -6.86 -4.58 -12.22
N ILE A 52 -5.66 -5.07 -12.43
CA ILE A 52 -4.45 -4.25 -12.60
C ILE A 52 -3.78 -4.62 -13.93
N SER A 53 -2.71 -3.92 -14.28
CA SER A 53 -1.98 -4.24 -15.52
C SER A 53 -1.60 -5.72 -15.57
N PRO A 54 -1.79 -6.40 -16.72
CA PRO A 54 -1.42 -7.80 -16.86
C PRO A 54 0.04 -8.07 -16.44
N ASN A 55 0.27 -9.20 -15.76
CA ASN A 55 1.58 -9.64 -15.27
C ASN A 55 2.32 -8.60 -14.41
N SER A 56 1.60 -7.71 -13.74
CA SER A 56 2.17 -6.69 -12.88
C SER A 56 1.90 -6.96 -11.40
N ALA A 57 2.59 -6.19 -10.56
CA ALA A 57 2.36 -6.12 -9.12
C ALA A 57 1.94 -4.71 -8.73
N ARG A 58 1.12 -4.58 -7.69
CA ARG A 58 0.70 -3.30 -7.15
C ARG A 58 0.63 -3.34 -5.63
N ARG A 59 1.10 -2.27 -5.01
CA ARG A 59 0.90 -2.02 -3.58
C ARG A 59 -0.50 -1.49 -3.34
N VAL A 60 -1.21 -2.07 -2.37
CA VAL A 60 -2.60 -1.72 -2.01
C VAL A 60 -2.82 -1.87 -0.51
N ILE A 61 -3.90 -1.28 0.00
CA ILE A 61 -4.52 -1.70 1.26
C ILE A 61 -5.62 -2.68 0.89
N SER A 62 -5.63 -3.84 1.55
CA SER A 62 -6.62 -4.89 1.30
C SER A 62 -7.28 -5.31 2.58
N ASN A 63 -8.61 -5.51 2.48
CA ASN A 63 -9.36 -6.26 3.46
C ASN A 63 -9.52 -7.68 2.93
N TYR A 64 -8.98 -8.65 3.64
CA TYR A 64 -8.92 -10.04 3.19
C TYR A 64 -8.95 -11.03 4.34
N GLU A 65 -9.36 -12.24 4.03
CA GLU A 65 -9.38 -13.40 4.91
C GLU A 65 -8.36 -14.42 4.44
N VAL A 66 -7.70 -15.09 5.37
CA VAL A 66 -6.72 -16.16 5.08
C VAL A 66 -7.30 -17.50 5.49
N ASN A 67 -7.25 -18.48 4.58
CA ASN A 67 -7.36 -19.87 4.94
C ASN A 67 -5.95 -20.43 5.23
N PRO A 68 -5.64 -20.74 6.50
CA PRO A 68 -4.29 -21.20 6.87
C PRO A 68 -4.00 -22.65 6.41
N GLU A 69 -5.02 -23.44 6.10
CA GLU A 69 -4.85 -24.85 5.73
C GLU A 69 -4.20 -25.01 4.36
N ASP A 70 -4.52 -24.10 3.44
CA ASP A 70 -4.07 -24.17 2.04
C ASP A 70 -3.34 -22.90 1.56
N ALA A 71 -3.04 -21.97 2.47
CA ALA A 71 -2.39 -20.69 2.18
C ALA A 71 -3.13 -19.89 1.10
N THR A 72 -4.46 -19.88 1.12
CA THR A 72 -5.27 -19.10 0.20
C THR A 72 -5.88 -17.87 0.88
N ALA A 73 -6.30 -16.90 0.05
CA ALA A 73 -6.96 -15.70 0.50
C ALA A 73 -8.26 -15.42 -0.26
N VAL A 74 -9.22 -14.83 0.47
CA VAL A 74 -10.42 -14.22 -0.10
C VAL A 74 -10.30 -12.71 0.07
N ILE A 75 -10.32 -11.95 -1.03
CA ILE A 75 -10.23 -10.50 -1.03
C ILE A 75 -11.63 -9.89 -0.98
N TYR A 76 -11.84 -8.96 -0.04
CA TYR A 76 -13.10 -8.22 0.12
C TYR A 76 -13.00 -6.77 -0.35
N SER A 77 -11.83 -6.13 -0.22
CA SER A 77 -11.58 -4.79 -0.72
C SER A 77 -10.14 -4.61 -1.16
N LEU A 78 -9.94 -3.75 -2.15
CA LEU A 78 -8.65 -3.28 -2.62
C LEU A 78 -8.70 -1.76 -2.74
N GLN A 79 -7.82 -1.09 -2.03
CA GLN A 79 -7.65 0.36 -2.10
C GLN A 79 -6.26 0.67 -2.63
N SER A 80 -6.17 1.41 -3.71
CA SER A 80 -4.91 1.88 -4.25
C SER A 80 -4.20 2.81 -3.27
N VAL A 81 -2.88 2.67 -3.19
CA VAL A 81 -2.01 3.58 -2.46
C VAL A 81 -0.99 4.19 -3.40
N VAL A 82 -0.49 5.36 -3.04
CA VAL A 82 0.64 5.98 -3.72
C VAL A 82 1.91 5.21 -3.28
N ALA A 83 2.65 4.66 -4.22
CA ALA A 83 3.86 3.88 -3.96
C ALA A 83 4.96 4.28 -4.97
N PRO A 84 5.51 5.51 -4.85
CA PRO A 84 6.55 5.97 -5.74
C PRO A 84 7.87 5.23 -5.43
N GLU A 85 8.62 4.93 -6.47
CA GLU A 85 10.01 4.55 -6.33
C GLU A 85 10.85 5.78 -5.99
N PRO A 86 11.85 5.67 -5.07
CA PRO A 86 12.79 6.74 -4.83
C PRO A 86 13.55 7.12 -6.10
N LYS A 87 13.76 8.42 -6.32
CA LYS A 87 14.46 8.96 -7.49
C LYS A 87 15.42 10.05 -7.05
N GLY A 88 16.54 10.18 -7.75
CA GLY A 88 17.48 11.27 -7.51
C GLY A 88 16.85 12.65 -7.73
N ALA A 89 17.37 13.65 -7.07
CA ALA A 89 16.85 15.02 -7.13
C ALA A 89 16.86 15.65 -8.54
N ASP A 90 17.66 15.10 -9.43
CA ASP A 90 17.80 15.51 -10.84
C ASP A 90 16.91 14.72 -11.81
N ASP A 91 16.08 13.78 -11.30
CA ASP A 91 15.16 13.00 -12.13
C ASP A 91 14.11 13.92 -12.79
N PRO A 92 13.74 13.67 -14.07
CA PRO A 92 12.70 14.44 -14.76
C PRO A 92 11.35 14.51 -14.04
N ALA A 93 11.08 13.60 -13.12
CA ALA A 93 9.89 13.66 -12.28
C ALA A 93 9.83 14.91 -11.39
N PHE A 94 10.98 15.56 -11.16
CA PHE A 94 11.14 16.76 -10.34
C PHE A 94 11.52 18.00 -11.17
N GLU A 95 11.30 17.99 -12.50
CA GLU A 95 11.66 19.11 -13.39
C GLU A 95 11.03 20.45 -13.00
N SER A 96 9.86 20.41 -12.32
CA SER A 96 9.19 21.59 -11.79
C SER A 96 9.82 22.13 -10.49
N GLY A 97 10.92 21.52 -10.06
CA GLY A 97 11.63 21.82 -8.82
C GLY A 97 11.17 20.91 -7.67
N LEU A 98 12.06 20.77 -6.68
CA LEU A 98 11.76 20.02 -5.47
C LEU A 98 10.74 20.77 -4.61
N LYS A 99 9.71 20.06 -4.16
CA LYS A 99 8.63 20.59 -3.34
C LYS A 99 8.56 19.85 -2.02
N TYR A 100 8.38 20.61 -0.95
CA TYR A 100 8.31 20.12 0.43
C TYR A 100 7.14 20.79 1.14
N ASP A 101 5.97 20.81 0.50
CA ASP A 101 4.78 21.40 1.11
C ASP A 101 4.43 20.65 2.40
N PRO A 102 3.90 21.34 3.43
CA PRO A 102 3.68 20.73 4.73
C PRO A 102 2.78 19.50 4.69
N VAL A 103 3.14 18.49 5.46
CA VAL A 103 2.36 17.27 5.66
C VAL A 103 2.67 16.71 7.04
N ASP A 104 1.64 16.19 7.72
CA ASP A 104 1.82 15.50 8.99
C ASP A 104 2.04 14.00 8.75
N VAL A 105 3.16 13.46 9.26
CA VAL A 105 3.41 12.03 9.25
C VAL A 105 2.83 11.41 10.50
N THR A 106 1.69 10.71 10.34
CA THR A 106 1.00 10.05 11.47
C THR A 106 1.70 8.76 11.87
N SER A 107 2.22 8.01 10.90
CA SER A 107 2.94 6.75 11.14
C SER A 107 3.94 6.48 10.03
N ILE A 108 5.05 5.83 10.40
CA ILE A 108 6.08 5.36 9.47
C ILE A 108 6.66 4.04 9.98
N TRP A 109 6.78 3.05 9.10
CA TRP A 109 7.35 1.75 9.44
C TRP A 109 7.87 1.01 8.20
N LEU A 110 8.83 0.12 8.41
CA LEU A 110 9.31 -0.77 7.36
C LEU A 110 8.36 -1.95 7.19
N GLY A 111 7.86 -2.13 5.98
CA GLY A 111 7.26 -3.35 5.50
C GLY A 111 8.33 -4.25 4.87
N ARG A 112 7.92 -5.30 4.14
CA ARG A 112 8.84 -6.23 3.47
C ARG A 112 9.85 -5.49 2.57
N ASP A 113 9.35 -4.86 1.52
CA ASP A 113 10.14 -4.15 0.51
C ASP A 113 9.73 -2.67 0.42
N TYR A 114 9.04 -2.15 1.45
CA TYR A 114 8.44 -0.84 1.43
C TYR A 114 8.69 -0.07 2.72
N LEU A 115 8.93 1.22 2.59
CA LEU A 115 8.76 2.18 3.66
C LEU A 115 7.30 2.64 3.63
N ASN A 116 6.50 2.16 4.57
CA ASN A 116 5.09 2.51 4.67
C ASN A 116 4.92 3.80 5.49
N MET A 117 4.06 4.69 5.02
CA MET A 117 3.72 5.93 5.72
C MET A 117 2.22 6.17 5.70
N ILE A 118 1.70 6.70 6.79
CA ILE A 118 0.37 7.30 6.84
C ILE A 118 0.56 8.80 6.98
N LEU A 119 0.09 9.52 5.97
CA LEU A 119 0.20 10.96 5.88
C LEU A 119 -1.16 11.59 6.10
N ASN A 120 -1.18 12.67 6.87
CA ASN A 120 -2.35 13.52 7.03
C ASN A 120 -2.10 14.84 6.29
N VAL A 121 -2.87 15.06 5.23
CA VAL A 121 -2.76 16.25 4.39
C VAL A 121 -4.03 17.08 4.50
N LYS A 122 -3.86 18.38 4.47
CA LYS A 122 -4.96 19.31 4.40
C LYS A 122 -5.29 19.57 2.94
N ILE A 123 -6.52 19.38 2.57
CA ILE A 123 -7.01 19.56 1.20
C ILE A 123 -8.19 20.50 1.17
N ASN A 124 -8.27 21.32 0.13
CA ASN A 124 -9.48 22.06 -0.22
C ASN A 124 -10.29 21.23 -1.22
N ILE A 125 -11.34 20.58 -0.73
CA ILE A 125 -12.20 19.69 -1.54
C ILE A 125 -12.77 20.41 -2.77
N ASN A 126 -12.93 21.72 -2.71
CA ASN A 126 -13.52 22.52 -3.79
C ASN A 126 -12.49 23.02 -4.81
N SER A 127 -11.20 22.86 -4.57
CA SER A 127 -10.14 23.36 -5.47
C SER A 127 -9.98 22.49 -6.72
N GLY A 128 -10.31 21.21 -6.63
CA GLY A 128 -10.05 20.22 -7.67
C GLY A 128 -8.57 19.94 -7.91
N LYS A 129 -7.68 20.51 -7.09
CA LYS A 129 -6.23 20.30 -7.17
C LYS A 129 -5.84 18.96 -6.57
N GLN A 130 -4.86 18.32 -7.19
CA GLN A 130 -4.36 17.03 -6.74
C GLN A 130 -2.98 17.21 -6.14
N HIS A 131 -2.77 16.69 -4.95
CA HIS A 131 -1.46 16.62 -4.31
C HIS A 131 -0.64 15.51 -4.96
N VAL A 132 0.63 15.78 -5.16
CA VAL A 132 1.60 14.82 -5.71
C VAL A 132 2.60 14.44 -4.64
N PHE A 133 2.81 13.15 -4.47
CA PHE A 133 3.81 12.61 -3.54
C PHE A 133 4.88 11.85 -4.28
N GLY A 134 6.10 11.96 -3.81
CA GLY A 134 7.26 11.27 -4.33
C GLY A 134 8.24 10.98 -3.20
N MET A 135 9.32 10.28 -3.56
CA MET A 135 10.43 10.02 -2.66
C MET A 135 11.71 10.41 -3.37
N ILE A 136 12.49 11.29 -2.73
CA ILE A 136 13.78 11.75 -3.24
C ILE A 136 14.86 10.92 -2.57
N GLU A 137 15.73 10.29 -3.37
CA GLU A 137 16.94 9.67 -2.90
C GLU A 137 18.04 10.74 -2.80
N GLU A 138 18.37 11.15 -1.57
CA GLU A 138 19.36 12.16 -1.28
C GLU A 138 20.79 11.60 -1.35
N SER A 139 20.99 10.42 -0.75
CA SER A 139 22.28 9.72 -0.79
C SER A 139 22.15 8.23 -0.56
N VAL A 140 23.11 7.48 -1.08
CA VAL A 140 23.35 6.08 -0.78
C VAL A 140 24.82 5.95 -0.39
N GLU A 141 25.07 5.58 0.86
CA GLU A 141 26.40 5.45 1.42
C GLU A 141 26.64 4.00 1.88
N VAL A 142 27.80 3.45 1.55
CA VAL A 142 28.17 2.09 1.95
C VAL A 142 29.29 2.19 2.99
N GLU A 143 29.00 1.76 4.22
CA GLU A 143 29.94 1.74 5.34
C GLU A 143 30.15 0.29 5.81
N GLY A 144 31.23 -0.35 5.35
CA GLY A 144 31.47 -1.77 5.64
C GLY A 144 30.42 -2.67 5.03
N ASP A 145 29.68 -3.40 5.87
CA ASP A 145 28.58 -4.30 5.44
C ASP A 145 27.19 -3.62 5.48
N GLU A 146 27.14 -2.36 5.83
CA GLU A 146 25.88 -1.60 5.92
C GLU A 146 25.72 -0.65 4.72
N THR A 147 24.49 -0.49 4.29
CA THR A 147 24.12 0.52 3.30
C THR A 147 23.12 1.49 3.93
N VAL A 148 23.50 2.76 3.98
CA VAL A 148 22.66 3.84 4.48
C VAL A 148 22.05 4.57 3.30
N VAL A 149 20.72 4.60 3.25
CA VAL A 149 19.96 5.34 2.23
C VAL A 149 19.25 6.49 2.91
N THR A 150 19.54 7.72 2.49
CA THR A 150 18.85 8.92 2.97
C THR A 150 17.77 9.31 1.98
N LEU A 151 16.55 9.41 2.49
CA LEU A 151 15.37 9.72 1.69
C LEU A 151 14.67 10.97 2.21
N SER A 152 14.14 11.79 1.30
CA SER A 152 13.26 12.92 1.60
C SER A 152 11.89 12.72 0.96
N LEU A 153 10.84 13.08 1.68
CA LEU A 153 9.48 13.06 1.13
C LEU A 153 9.28 14.28 0.23
N PHE A 154 8.97 14.04 -1.04
CA PHE A 154 8.48 15.06 -1.95
C PHE A 154 6.97 15.21 -1.80
N HIS A 155 6.51 16.45 -1.61
CA HIS A 155 5.10 16.78 -1.58
C HIS A 155 4.85 18.10 -2.30
N ASP A 156 4.06 18.06 -3.36
CA ASP A 156 3.56 19.24 -4.07
C ASP A 156 2.04 19.31 -3.90
N ALA A 157 1.59 20.31 -3.16
CA ALA A 157 0.18 20.60 -2.96
C ALA A 157 -0.46 21.26 -4.20
N ASN A 158 0.30 21.52 -5.28
CA ASN A 158 -0.15 22.23 -6.49
C ASN A 158 -0.81 23.59 -6.19
N GLY A 159 -0.35 24.26 -5.12
CA GLY A 159 -0.94 25.51 -4.65
C GLY A 159 -2.37 25.35 -4.17
N ASP A 160 -2.71 24.17 -3.63
CA ASP A 160 -3.95 24.01 -2.90
C ASP A 160 -3.91 24.84 -1.62
N GLU A 161 -4.91 25.69 -1.43
CA GLU A 161 -4.98 26.51 -0.22
C GLU A 161 -5.49 25.63 0.93
N GLU A 162 -4.75 25.62 2.04
CA GLU A 162 -5.19 24.97 3.27
C GLU A 162 -6.45 25.62 3.80
N ASN A 163 -7.61 25.12 3.42
CA ASN A 163 -8.86 25.53 4.05
C ASN A 163 -9.19 24.60 5.21
N TYR A 164 -9.05 25.16 6.39
CA TYR A 164 -9.61 24.59 7.61
C TYR A 164 -11.10 25.00 7.67
N ASN A 165 -11.98 24.07 7.44
CA ASN A 165 -13.36 24.18 7.91
C ASN A 165 -13.76 22.88 8.61
#